data_cd2522c17c2555be44e220e73f977ae8
#
_entry.id   cd2522c17c2555be44e220e73f977ae8
#
_cell.length_a   1.000
_cell.length_b   1.000
_cell.length_c   1.000
_cell.angle_alpha   90.00
_cell.angle_beta   90.00
_cell.angle_gamma   90.00
#
_symmetry.space_group_name_H-M   'P 1'
#
loop_
_entity.id
_entity.type
_entity.pdbx_description
1 polymer ?
#
loop_
_entity_poly.entity_id
_entity_poly.type
_entity_poly.pdbx_seq_one_letter_code
_entity_poly.pdbx_strand_id
1 'polypeptide(L)'
;MLELLWGILNIAILVYFIIICFKVIKIVRENLGGIATLIFVLGLMSFIAKANVENNKIKTFEIKDESKIIGEEKINGHIFTEDIILEKKIVTTIGATITFKEYDQQVRIINLYTMMNGFISGIDWKASNVAITKNKDNSYHYQITGTKDWRVLGIRIYTQLKEYKGTFKL
;
A
#
# COMPACT_ATOMS: atom_id res chain seq x y z
N MET A 1 -16.73 1.85 -9.01
CA MET A 1 -17.11 3.08 -9.72
C MET A 1 -16.42 4.32 -9.13
N LEU A 2 -16.56 4.60 -7.83
CA LEU A 2 -15.94 5.80 -7.20
C LEU A 2 -14.42 5.87 -7.39
N GLU A 3 -13.70 4.75 -7.26
CA GLU A 3 -12.24 4.70 -7.41
C GLU A 3 -11.78 4.98 -8.84
N LEU A 4 -12.53 4.49 -9.83
CA LEU A 4 -12.25 4.77 -11.24
C LEU A 4 -12.46 6.26 -11.54
N LEU A 5 -13.58 6.83 -11.05
CA LEU A 5 -13.88 8.25 -11.22
C LEU A 5 -12.78 9.11 -10.55
N TRP A 6 -12.33 8.71 -9.35
CA TRP A 6 -11.24 9.37 -8.65
C TRP A 6 -9.92 9.31 -9.42
N GLY A 7 -9.61 8.16 -10.00
CA GLY A 7 -8.42 7.98 -10.84
C GLY A 7 -8.45 8.88 -12.08
N ILE A 8 -9.60 8.94 -12.79
CA ILE A 8 -9.78 9.81 -13.95
C ILE A 8 -9.64 11.29 -13.55
N LEU A 9 -10.25 11.70 -12.43
CA LEU A 9 -10.12 13.04 -11.89
C LEU A 9 -8.65 13.41 -11.61
N ASN A 10 -7.89 12.51 -10.97
CA ASN A 10 -6.47 12.72 -10.69
C ASN A 10 -5.65 12.88 -11.98
N ILE A 11 -5.91 12.08 -13.01
CA ILE A 11 -5.25 12.21 -14.31
C ILE A 11 -5.60 13.56 -14.95
N ALA A 12 -6.87 13.95 -14.96
CA ALA A 12 -7.30 15.22 -15.53
C ALA A 12 -6.62 16.41 -14.84
N ILE A 13 -6.54 16.40 -13.49
CA ILE A 13 -5.86 17.42 -12.70
C ILE A 13 -4.35 17.42 -13.01
N LEU A 14 -3.72 16.24 -13.12
CA LEU A 14 -2.31 16.14 -13.45
C LEU A 14 -2.00 16.72 -14.84
N VAL A 15 -2.81 16.37 -15.85
CA VAL A 15 -2.66 16.92 -17.21
C VAL A 15 -2.83 18.43 -17.21
N TYR A 16 -3.85 18.93 -16.52
CA TYR A 16 -4.08 20.38 -16.39
C TYR A 16 -2.90 21.08 -15.70
N PHE A 17 -2.36 20.48 -14.63
CA PHE A 17 -1.18 20.98 -13.94
C PHE A 17 0.04 21.05 -14.86
N ILE A 18 0.28 20.01 -15.67
CA ILE A 18 1.38 19.99 -16.65
C ILE A 18 1.22 21.13 -17.67
N ILE A 19 -0.01 21.35 -18.16
CA ILE A 19 -0.27 22.46 -19.11
C ILE A 19 0.05 23.82 -18.46
N ILE A 20 -0.34 24.01 -17.19
CA ILE A 20 0.00 25.24 -16.45
C ILE A 20 1.52 25.36 -16.30
N CYS A 21 2.23 24.29 -15.94
CA CYS A 21 3.69 24.31 -15.82
C CYS A 21 4.36 24.76 -17.12
N PHE A 22 3.95 24.24 -18.28
CA PHE A 22 4.48 24.67 -19.56
C PHE A 22 4.23 26.17 -19.85
N LYS A 23 3.04 26.67 -19.55
CA LYS A 23 2.73 28.11 -19.69
C LYS A 23 3.62 28.97 -18.79
N VAL A 24 3.78 28.56 -17.51
CA VAL A 24 4.61 29.28 -16.54
C VAL A 24 6.08 29.24 -16.95
N ILE A 25 6.61 28.10 -17.39
CA ILE A 25 7.98 27.97 -17.90
C ILE A 25 8.22 28.94 -19.07
N LYS A 26 7.26 29.06 -20.00
CA LYS A 26 7.36 30.01 -21.10
C LYS A 26 7.43 31.47 -20.60
N ILE A 27 6.56 31.85 -19.67
CA ILE A 27 6.53 33.20 -19.06
C ILE A 27 7.86 33.51 -18.33
N VAL A 28 8.34 32.55 -17.52
CA VAL A 28 9.60 32.69 -16.76
C VAL A 28 10.77 32.88 -17.74
N ARG A 29 10.80 32.11 -18.83
CA ARG A 29 11.85 32.20 -19.84
C ARG A 29 11.85 33.55 -20.56
N GLU A 30 10.66 34.07 -20.88
CA GLU A 30 10.51 35.34 -21.60
C GLU A 30 10.85 36.55 -20.71
N ASN A 31 10.55 36.49 -19.41
CA ASN A 31 10.74 37.63 -18.50
C ASN A 31 12.03 37.60 -17.68
N LEU A 32 12.49 36.41 -17.27
CA LEU A 32 13.65 36.25 -16.36
C LEU A 32 14.85 35.52 -16.98
N GLY A 33 14.70 35.02 -18.22
CA GLY A 33 15.77 34.38 -18.97
C GLY A 33 15.98 32.89 -18.65
N GLY A 34 16.94 32.26 -19.33
CA GLY A 34 17.14 30.81 -19.32
C GLY A 34 17.63 30.26 -17.99
N ILE A 35 18.46 30.97 -17.23
CA ILE A 35 19.00 30.53 -15.95
C ILE A 35 17.90 30.42 -14.91
N ALA A 36 17.02 31.41 -14.80
CA ALA A 36 15.88 31.40 -13.91
C ALA A 36 14.91 30.25 -14.24
N THR A 37 14.72 29.98 -15.54
CA THR A 37 13.91 28.84 -15.99
C THR A 37 14.51 27.52 -15.54
N LEU A 38 15.83 27.33 -15.64
CA LEU A 38 16.50 26.10 -15.18
C LEU A 38 16.30 25.88 -13.68
N ILE A 39 16.52 26.92 -12.86
CA ILE A 39 16.32 26.86 -11.42
C ILE A 39 14.86 26.50 -11.07
N PHE A 40 13.90 27.12 -11.76
CA PHE A 40 12.47 26.84 -11.55
C PHE A 40 12.11 25.39 -11.88
N VAL A 41 12.59 24.85 -13.01
CA VAL A 41 12.32 23.47 -13.43
C VAL A 41 12.97 22.48 -12.46
N LEU A 42 14.21 22.70 -12.03
CA LEU A 42 14.88 21.86 -11.04
C LEU A 42 14.15 21.88 -9.69
N GLY A 43 13.63 23.04 -9.27
CA GLY A 43 12.81 23.18 -8.07
C GLY A 43 11.51 22.35 -8.15
N LEU A 44 10.80 22.42 -9.28
CA LEU A 44 9.61 21.62 -9.51
C LEU A 44 9.90 20.10 -9.48
N MET A 45 10.96 19.65 -10.14
CA MET A 45 11.36 18.25 -10.15
C MET A 45 11.74 17.75 -8.76
N SER A 46 12.41 18.56 -7.95
CA SER A 46 12.74 18.21 -6.57
C SER A 46 11.50 18.00 -5.69
N PHE A 47 10.45 18.79 -5.91
CA PHE A 47 9.18 18.64 -5.20
C PHE A 47 8.45 17.34 -5.53
N ILE A 48 8.47 16.96 -6.82
CA ILE A 48 7.84 15.72 -7.31
C ILE A 48 8.60 14.49 -6.81
N ALA A 49 9.95 14.52 -6.78
CA ALA A 49 10.77 13.41 -6.32
C ALA A 49 10.55 13.08 -4.83
N LYS A 50 10.36 14.09 -3.99
CA LYS A 50 10.16 13.90 -2.55
C LYS A 50 8.83 13.21 -2.19
N ALA A 51 7.79 13.38 -3.02
CA ALA A 51 6.47 12.78 -2.79
C ALA A 51 6.47 11.24 -2.99
N ASN A 52 7.41 10.67 -3.75
CA ASN A 52 7.44 9.25 -4.08
C ASN A 52 8.18 8.35 -3.08
N VAL A 53 9.00 8.90 -2.17
CA VAL A 53 9.85 8.09 -1.27
C VAL A 53 9.07 7.53 -0.08
N GLU A 54 7.95 8.15 0.32
CA GLU A 54 7.18 7.75 1.49
C GLU A 54 6.21 6.57 1.27
N ASN A 55 5.94 6.21 0.00
CA ASN A 55 4.84 5.29 -0.34
C ASN A 55 5.22 3.80 -0.41
N ASN A 56 6.50 3.42 -0.31
CA ASN A 56 6.94 2.03 -0.54
C ASN A 56 7.28 1.24 0.74
N LYS A 57 6.89 1.68 1.91
CA LYS A 57 7.06 0.85 3.12
C LYS A 57 5.94 -0.17 3.23
N ILE A 58 6.17 -1.36 2.69
CA ILE A 58 5.37 -2.54 3.00
C ILE A 58 5.50 -2.79 4.51
N LYS A 59 4.41 -2.62 5.25
CA LYS A 59 4.39 -3.00 6.66
C LYS A 59 4.25 -4.51 6.74
N THR A 60 5.26 -5.15 7.28
CA THR A 60 5.21 -6.56 7.67
C THR A 60 4.79 -6.64 9.13
N PHE A 61 3.78 -7.45 9.42
CA PHE A 61 3.30 -7.71 10.77
C PHE A 61 3.85 -9.06 11.21
N GLU A 62 4.74 -9.05 12.21
CA GLU A 62 5.17 -10.27 12.89
C GLU A 62 4.03 -10.74 13.81
N ILE A 63 3.54 -11.93 13.59
CA ILE A 63 2.50 -12.53 14.41
C ILE A 63 3.18 -13.28 15.53
N LYS A 64 3.12 -12.70 16.73
CA LYS A 64 3.55 -13.38 17.95
C LYS A 64 2.49 -14.39 18.34
N ASP A 65 2.76 -15.65 18.07
CA ASP A 65 1.96 -16.74 18.63
C ASP A 65 2.24 -16.79 20.14
N GLU A 66 1.24 -16.49 20.97
CA GLU A 66 1.38 -16.50 22.44
C GLU A 66 1.58 -17.92 23.01
N SER A 67 1.50 -18.94 22.19
CA SER A 67 1.79 -20.31 22.61
C SER A 67 3.30 -20.58 22.64
N LYS A 68 3.91 -20.28 23.78
CA LYS A 68 5.26 -20.65 24.23
C LYS A 68 6.45 -20.14 23.42
N ILE A 69 7.09 -19.14 24.00
CA ILE A 69 8.54 -18.91 23.93
C ILE A 69 9.24 -20.19 24.41
N ILE A 70 9.43 -21.14 23.52
CA ILE A 70 10.39 -22.22 23.69
C ILE A 70 11.45 -21.97 22.63
N GLY A 71 12.66 -21.56 23.10
CA GLY A 71 13.94 -21.56 22.45
C GLY A 71 13.99 -21.13 20.98
N GLU A 72 14.90 -20.25 20.62
CA GLU A 72 15.33 -19.97 19.25
C GLU A 72 15.96 -21.22 18.59
N GLU A 73 15.22 -22.31 18.50
CA GLU A 73 15.62 -23.41 17.64
C GLU A 73 15.35 -22.99 16.19
N LYS A 74 16.42 -23.05 15.39
CA LYS A 74 16.34 -23.00 13.93
C LYS A 74 15.42 -24.14 13.47
N ILE A 75 14.13 -23.87 13.40
CA ILE A 75 13.13 -24.81 12.90
C ILE A 75 13.42 -24.95 11.40
N ASN A 76 14.03 -26.04 11.02
CA ASN A 76 14.23 -26.47 9.63
C ASN A 76 12.85 -26.93 9.09
N GLY A 77 12.02 -25.99 8.62
CA GLY A 77 10.72 -26.26 7.99
C GLY A 77 10.66 -25.60 6.62
N HIS A 78 9.81 -26.12 5.76
CA HIS A 78 9.50 -25.49 4.47
C HIS A 78 8.71 -24.20 4.71
N ILE A 79 9.06 -23.14 3.96
CA ILE A 79 8.34 -21.87 4.00
C ILE A 79 7.33 -21.85 2.87
N PHE A 80 6.09 -21.55 3.19
CA PHE A 80 4.99 -21.42 2.25
C PHE A 80 4.38 -20.02 2.34
N THR A 81 3.72 -19.61 1.27
CA THR A 81 2.97 -18.35 1.20
C THR A 81 1.58 -18.62 0.67
N GLU A 82 0.58 -17.98 1.28
CA GLU A 82 -0.81 -18.01 0.86
C GLU A 82 -1.32 -16.59 0.64
N ASP A 83 -2.01 -16.36 -0.48
CA ASP A 83 -2.55 -15.06 -0.85
C ASP A 83 -4.06 -15.01 -0.60
N ILE A 84 -4.50 -14.01 0.13
CA ILE A 84 -5.90 -13.76 0.45
C ILE A 84 -6.35 -12.45 -0.19
N ILE A 85 -7.46 -12.48 -0.92
CA ILE A 85 -8.08 -11.28 -1.45
C ILE A 85 -8.99 -10.68 -0.38
N LEU A 86 -8.64 -9.48 0.12
CA LEU A 86 -9.40 -8.75 1.13
C LEU A 86 -10.53 -7.93 0.50
N GLU A 87 -10.24 -7.24 -0.60
CA GLU A 87 -11.22 -6.43 -1.34
C GLU A 87 -10.87 -6.47 -2.83
N LYS A 88 -11.82 -6.85 -3.68
CA LYS A 88 -11.67 -6.80 -5.14
C LYS A 88 -12.69 -5.81 -5.71
N LYS A 89 -12.20 -4.81 -6.42
CA LYS A 89 -13.00 -3.82 -7.16
C LYS A 89 -12.63 -3.82 -8.64
N ILE A 90 -13.32 -3.02 -9.43
CA ILE A 90 -13.14 -2.97 -10.89
C ILE A 90 -11.69 -2.64 -11.26
N VAL A 91 -11.06 -1.70 -10.54
CA VAL A 91 -9.74 -1.16 -10.90
C VAL A 91 -8.68 -1.42 -9.84
N THR A 92 -9.05 -1.85 -8.63
CA THR A 92 -8.15 -2.08 -7.50
C THR A 92 -8.44 -3.40 -6.80
N THR A 93 -7.39 -4.04 -6.31
CA THR A 93 -7.47 -5.22 -5.45
C THR A 93 -6.59 -5.00 -4.24
N ILE A 94 -7.14 -5.18 -3.04
CA ILE A 94 -6.37 -5.22 -1.80
C ILE A 94 -6.23 -6.69 -1.43
N GLY A 95 -4.99 -7.14 -1.26
CA GLY A 95 -4.64 -8.51 -0.88
C GLY A 95 -3.80 -8.55 0.39
N ALA A 96 -3.74 -9.71 1.00
CA ALA A 96 -2.83 -10.04 2.07
C ALA A 96 -2.07 -11.32 1.72
N THR A 97 -0.76 -11.31 1.90
CA THR A 97 0.08 -12.50 1.76
C THR A 97 0.53 -12.95 3.14
N ILE A 98 0.25 -14.18 3.47
CA ILE A 98 0.60 -14.83 4.72
C ILE A 98 1.79 -15.75 4.45
N THR A 99 2.85 -15.60 5.24
CA THR A 99 4.00 -16.50 5.22
C THR A 99 3.93 -17.42 6.43
N PHE A 100 4.04 -18.72 6.21
CA PHE A 100 4.02 -19.71 7.28
C PHE A 100 5.07 -20.79 7.08
N LYS A 101 5.42 -21.46 8.17
CA LYS A 101 6.26 -22.67 8.17
C LYS A 101 5.43 -23.85 8.60
N GLU A 102 5.65 -24.96 7.93
CA GLU A 102 5.10 -26.25 8.32
C GLU A 102 6.24 -27.14 8.86
N TYR A 103 6.03 -27.66 10.05
CA TYR A 103 6.93 -28.62 10.70
C TYR A 103 6.09 -29.62 11.48
N ASP A 104 6.29 -30.92 11.22
CA ASP A 104 5.65 -32.03 11.93
C ASP A 104 4.14 -31.86 12.13
N GLN A 105 3.41 -31.60 11.02
CA GLN A 105 1.97 -31.32 10.97
C GLN A 105 1.51 -30.09 11.79
N GLN A 106 2.45 -29.26 12.24
CA GLN A 106 2.15 -28.00 12.89
C GLN A 106 2.46 -26.84 11.93
N VAL A 107 1.49 -25.94 11.78
CA VAL A 107 1.64 -24.72 10.98
C VAL A 107 1.87 -23.54 11.91
N ARG A 108 2.98 -22.84 11.68
CA ARG A 108 3.31 -21.59 12.39
C ARG A 108 3.31 -20.42 11.40
N ILE A 109 2.44 -19.46 11.63
CA ILE A 109 2.41 -18.23 10.85
C ILE A 109 3.59 -17.33 11.30
N ILE A 110 4.40 -16.87 10.33
CA ILE A 110 5.59 -16.07 10.58
C ILE A 110 5.25 -14.59 10.46
N ASN A 111 4.68 -14.22 9.30
CA ASN A 111 4.34 -12.83 9.02
C ASN A 111 3.12 -12.74 8.10
N LEU A 112 2.57 -11.54 8.04
CA LEU A 112 1.56 -11.14 7.08
C LEU A 112 1.91 -9.75 6.58
N TYR A 113 1.82 -9.56 5.27
CA TYR A 113 1.86 -8.22 4.69
C TYR A 113 0.66 -8.00 3.78
N THR A 114 0.26 -6.75 3.63
CA THR A 114 -0.85 -6.38 2.77
C THR A 114 -0.38 -5.49 1.65
N MET A 115 -0.96 -5.65 0.47
CA MET A 115 -0.67 -4.82 -0.69
C MET A 115 -1.95 -4.39 -1.40
N MET A 116 -1.86 -3.29 -2.11
CA MET A 116 -2.91 -2.85 -3.03
C MET A 116 -2.35 -2.83 -4.45
N ASN A 117 -3.01 -3.52 -5.36
CA ASN A 117 -2.66 -3.65 -6.77
C ASN A 117 -3.73 -3.07 -7.66
N GLY A 118 -3.36 -2.76 -8.92
CA GLY A 118 -4.26 -2.25 -9.95
C GLY A 118 -4.05 -0.76 -10.25
N PHE A 119 -5.10 -0.08 -10.72
CA PHE A 119 -5.04 1.35 -11.01
C PHE A 119 -5.22 2.16 -9.72
N ILE A 120 -4.09 2.47 -9.08
CA ILE A 120 -4.02 3.08 -7.74
C ILE A 120 -3.73 4.59 -7.74
N SER A 121 -3.92 5.28 -8.89
CA SER A 121 -3.68 6.72 -8.97
C SER A 121 -4.49 7.49 -7.92
N GLY A 122 -3.80 8.13 -6.99
CA GLY A 122 -4.40 8.92 -5.92
C GLY A 122 -5.09 8.09 -4.83
N ILE A 123 -4.80 6.78 -4.72
CA ILE A 123 -5.31 5.93 -3.64
C ILE A 123 -4.13 5.18 -3.03
N ASP A 124 -4.08 5.12 -1.69
CA ASP A 124 -3.04 4.39 -0.95
C ASP A 124 -3.69 3.55 0.16
N TRP A 125 -3.17 2.36 0.40
CA TRP A 125 -3.61 1.46 1.45
C TRP A 125 -2.49 1.23 2.47
N LYS A 126 -2.84 1.35 3.76
CA LYS A 126 -1.92 1.06 4.86
C LYS A 126 -2.63 0.24 5.92
N ALA A 127 -2.21 -1.01 6.11
CA ALA A 127 -2.65 -1.78 7.26
C ALA A 127 -2.08 -1.17 8.55
N SER A 128 -2.90 -1.08 9.58
CA SER A 128 -2.52 -0.57 10.91
C SER A 128 -2.40 -1.68 11.93
N ASN A 129 -3.27 -2.68 11.86
CA ASN A 129 -3.28 -3.81 12.78
C ASN A 129 -3.69 -5.10 12.06
N VAL A 130 -3.12 -6.22 12.52
CA VAL A 130 -3.42 -7.57 12.04
C VAL A 130 -3.57 -8.49 13.24
N ALA A 131 -4.67 -9.22 13.31
CA ALA A 131 -4.88 -10.30 14.26
C ALA A 131 -5.22 -11.59 13.50
N ILE A 132 -4.59 -12.70 13.87
CA ILE A 132 -4.89 -14.03 13.34
C ILE A 132 -5.10 -14.95 14.52
N THR A 133 -6.20 -15.72 14.49
CA THR A 133 -6.56 -16.65 15.56
C THR A 133 -6.84 -18.01 14.94
N LYS A 134 -6.28 -19.08 15.50
CA LYS A 134 -6.53 -20.45 15.07
C LYS A 134 -7.87 -20.95 15.67
N ASN A 135 -8.74 -21.48 14.83
CA ASN A 135 -10.00 -22.09 15.24
C ASN A 135 -9.79 -23.57 15.57
N LYS A 136 -10.81 -24.19 16.20
CA LYS A 136 -10.81 -25.61 16.59
C LYS A 136 -10.83 -26.58 15.39
N ASP A 137 -11.29 -26.12 14.22
CA ASP A 137 -11.40 -26.89 12.97
C ASP A 137 -10.15 -26.75 12.08
N ASN A 138 -9.02 -26.32 12.63
CA ASN A 138 -7.76 -26.03 11.91
C ASN A 138 -7.87 -24.91 10.87
N SER A 139 -8.95 -24.14 10.85
CA SER A 139 -9.02 -22.91 10.08
C SER A 139 -8.43 -21.73 10.89
N TYR A 140 -8.08 -20.67 10.19
CA TYR A 140 -7.57 -19.44 10.79
C TYR A 140 -8.54 -18.30 10.50
N HIS A 141 -8.91 -17.58 11.55
CA HIS A 141 -9.69 -16.35 11.43
C HIS A 141 -8.73 -15.17 11.39
N TYR A 142 -8.89 -14.28 10.40
CA TYR A 142 -8.11 -13.05 10.32
C TYR A 142 -8.99 -11.82 10.51
N GLN A 143 -8.40 -10.79 11.11
CA GLN A 143 -8.96 -9.46 11.23
C GLN A 143 -7.84 -8.46 10.90
N ILE A 144 -8.03 -7.72 9.81
CA ILE A 144 -7.05 -6.75 9.31
C ILE A 144 -7.73 -5.38 9.30
N THR A 145 -7.19 -4.44 10.06
CA THR A 145 -7.63 -3.04 10.05
C THR A 145 -6.59 -2.15 9.40
N GLY A 146 -7.04 -1.12 8.72
CA GLY A 146 -6.16 -0.20 8.04
C GLY A 146 -6.86 1.04 7.52
N THR A 147 -6.11 1.88 6.84
CA THR A 147 -6.59 3.12 6.25
C THR A 147 -6.43 3.11 4.74
N LYS A 148 -7.46 3.57 4.06
CA LYS A 148 -7.44 3.86 2.64
C LYS A 148 -7.43 5.37 2.47
N ASP A 149 -6.29 5.91 2.03
CA ASP A 149 -6.07 7.33 1.83
C ASP A 149 -6.39 7.71 0.38
N TRP A 150 -7.17 8.77 0.21
CA TRP A 150 -7.51 9.37 -1.07
C TRP A 150 -6.67 10.63 -1.26
N ARG A 151 -5.89 10.67 -2.34
CA ARG A 151 -4.91 11.73 -2.59
C ARG A 151 -5.15 12.40 -3.93
N VAL A 152 -4.84 13.70 -3.99
CA VAL A 152 -4.78 14.48 -5.23
C VAL A 152 -3.39 15.10 -5.30
N LEU A 153 -2.66 14.85 -6.39
CA LEU A 153 -1.26 15.31 -6.58
C LEU A 153 -0.34 14.96 -5.38
N GLY A 154 -0.55 13.78 -4.77
CA GLY A 154 0.22 13.34 -3.61
C GLY A 154 -0.30 13.86 -2.25
N ILE A 155 -1.15 14.88 -2.22
CA ILE A 155 -1.75 15.44 -1.00
C ILE A 155 -2.93 14.58 -0.57
N ARG A 156 -2.94 14.13 0.69
CA ARG A 156 -4.03 13.36 1.27
C ARG A 156 -5.23 14.27 1.55
N ILE A 157 -6.35 13.98 0.90
CA ILE A 157 -7.60 14.74 1.03
C ILE A 157 -8.56 14.06 1.99
N TYR A 158 -8.62 12.72 1.95
CA TYR A 158 -9.56 11.97 2.78
C TYR A 158 -8.96 10.62 3.17
N THR A 159 -9.26 10.17 4.40
CA THR A 159 -8.86 8.87 4.93
C THR A 159 -10.10 8.08 5.32
N GLN A 160 -10.22 6.88 4.80
CA GLN A 160 -11.26 5.93 5.13
C GLN A 160 -10.69 4.80 5.98
N LEU A 161 -11.26 4.57 7.17
CA LEU A 161 -10.96 3.38 7.96
C LEU A 161 -11.62 2.16 7.32
N LYS A 162 -10.87 1.06 7.24
CA LYS A 162 -11.33 -0.23 6.69
C LYS A 162 -10.98 -1.36 7.63
N GLU A 163 -11.89 -2.31 7.72
CA GLU A 163 -11.71 -3.56 8.47
C GLU A 163 -12.10 -4.72 7.56
N TYR A 164 -11.23 -5.72 7.47
CA TYR A 164 -11.45 -6.95 6.72
C TYR A 164 -11.37 -8.14 7.68
N LYS A 165 -12.39 -9.01 7.63
CA LYS A 165 -12.48 -10.23 8.43
C LYS A 165 -12.80 -11.40 7.51
N GLY A 166 -12.23 -12.55 7.83
CA GLY A 166 -12.51 -13.77 7.10
C GLY A 166 -11.80 -14.96 7.71
N THR A 167 -11.90 -16.09 7.02
CA THR A 167 -11.25 -17.33 7.41
C THR A 167 -10.50 -17.91 6.22
N PHE A 168 -9.39 -18.58 6.50
CA PHE A 168 -8.62 -19.34 5.52
C PHE A 168 -8.16 -20.67 6.15
N LYS A 169 -7.77 -21.61 5.30
CA LYS A 169 -7.19 -22.90 5.69
C LYS A 169 -5.80 -22.98 5.09
N LEU A 170 -4.87 -23.51 5.87
CA LEU A 170 -3.51 -23.81 5.44
C LEU A 170 -3.34 -25.31 5.38
#